data_7bd5ea520d81ae5e29b1f82551799634
#
_entry.id   7bd5ea520d81ae5e29b1f82551799634
#
_cell.length_a   1.000
_cell.length_b   1.000
_cell.length_c   1.000
_cell.angle_alpha   90.00
_cell.angle_beta   90.00
_cell.angle_gamma   90.00
#
_symmetry.space_group_name_H-M   'P 1'
#
loop_
_entity.id
_entity.type
_entity.pdbx_description
1 polymer ?
#
loop_
_entity_poly.entity_id
_entity_poly.type
_entity_poly.pdbx_seq_one_letter_code
_entity_poly.pdbx_strand_id
1 'polypeptide(L)'
;MKLNDMSELKLFMLVIGGCLLLAFFVSGCSDTFEQSNPHTEVVVICGKESVKAGDGHEYRVYTSNGTYVVKDYMGTQGSRFNSADLYGKIEVGETYRIESFGYRVPFFSSFWNISSIEKTDQKPVGSCG
;
A
#
# COMPACT_ATOMS: atom_id res chain seq x y z
N MET A 1 -4.77 48.02 -29.62
CA MET A 1 -4.14 46.81 -30.14
C MET A 1 -3.17 46.13 -29.15
N LYS A 2 -2.28 46.88 -28.54
CA LYS A 2 -1.35 46.32 -27.54
C LYS A 2 -2.05 45.82 -26.28
N LEU A 3 -3.19 46.37 -25.91
CA LEU A 3 -4.00 45.91 -24.76
C LEU A 3 -4.61 44.53 -24.98
N ASN A 4 -5.03 44.24 -26.24
CA ASN A 4 -5.56 42.93 -26.57
C ASN A 4 -4.49 41.83 -26.54
N ASP A 5 -3.28 42.16 -26.99
CA ASP A 5 -2.16 41.23 -26.94
C ASP A 5 -1.76 40.90 -25.50
N MET A 6 -1.83 41.86 -24.59
CA MET A 6 -1.55 41.63 -23.16
C MET A 6 -2.63 40.78 -22.46
N SER A 7 -3.88 40.94 -22.81
CA SER A 7 -4.95 40.09 -22.21
C SER A 7 -4.91 38.67 -22.74
N GLU A 8 -4.58 38.50 -24.03
CA GLU A 8 -4.37 37.18 -24.62
C GLU A 8 -3.19 36.46 -23.98
N LEU A 9 -2.09 37.17 -23.76
CA LEU A 9 -0.91 36.64 -23.12
C LEU A 9 -1.18 36.21 -21.66
N LYS A 10 -1.92 37.04 -20.91
CA LYS A 10 -2.32 36.71 -19.55
C LYS A 10 -3.21 35.47 -19.48
N LEU A 11 -4.17 35.38 -20.39
CA LEU A 11 -5.05 34.22 -20.48
C LEU A 11 -4.27 32.94 -20.81
N PHE A 12 -3.34 33.04 -21.74
CA PHE A 12 -2.46 31.95 -22.15
C PHE A 12 -1.59 31.46 -20.99
N MET A 13 -1.03 32.39 -20.23
CA MET A 13 -0.22 32.05 -19.03
C MET A 13 -1.03 31.41 -17.94
N LEU A 14 -2.28 31.84 -17.73
CA LEU A 14 -3.19 31.23 -16.76
C LEU A 14 -3.56 29.79 -17.13
N VAL A 15 -3.81 29.54 -18.41
CA VAL A 15 -4.16 28.19 -18.90
C VAL A 15 -2.96 27.23 -18.72
N ILE A 16 -1.76 27.68 -19.10
CA ILE A 16 -0.54 26.87 -18.95
C ILE A 16 -0.26 26.59 -17.48
N GLY A 17 -0.37 27.61 -16.63
CA GLY A 17 -0.18 27.45 -15.18
C GLY A 17 -1.16 26.47 -14.57
N GLY A 18 -2.44 26.54 -14.97
CA GLY A 18 -3.47 25.60 -14.52
C GLY A 18 -3.20 24.18 -14.97
N CYS A 19 -2.80 23.96 -16.21
CA CYS A 19 -2.45 22.64 -16.73
C CYS A 19 -1.23 22.03 -16.04
N LEU A 20 -0.22 22.83 -15.75
CA LEU A 20 0.98 22.37 -15.03
C LEU A 20 0.65 21.98 -13.60
N LEU A 21 -0.20 22.73 -12.91
CA LEU A 21 -0.66 22.40 -11.56
C LEU A 21 -1.46 21.10 -11.54
N LEU A 22 -2.38 20.91 -12.49
CA LEU A 22 -3.16 19.68 -12.60
C LEU A 22 -2.27 18.47 -12.88
N ALA A 23 -1.30 18.59 -13.76
CA ALA A 23 -0.35 17.52 -14.07
C ALA A 23 0.49 17.15 -12.82
N PHE A 24 0.88 18.14 -12.04
CA PHE A 24 1.62 17.91 -10.78
C PHE A 24 0.77 17.14 -9.76
N PHE A 25 -0.50 17.49 -9.61
CA PHE A 25 -1.42 16.77 -8.72
C PHE A 25 -1.64 15.32 -9.14
N VAL A 26 -1.84 15.08 -10.43
CA VAL A 26 -2.11 13.73 -10.94
C VAL A 26 -0.87 12.84 -10.80
N SER A 27 0.31 13.33 -11.10
CA SER A 27 1.53 12.53 -10.98
C SER A 27 1.95 12.28 -9.52
N GLY A 28 1.59 13.17 -8.59
CA GLY A 28 1.88 12.98 -7.16
C GLY A 28 0.99 11.97 -6.46
N CYS A 29 -0.23 11.72 -6.95
CA CYS A 29 -1.21 10.86 -6.28
C CYS A 29 -1.00 9.37 -6.52
N SER A 30 -0.42 8.96 -7.65
CA SER A 30 -0.31 7.53 -7.99
C SER A 30 0.73 6.78 -7.19
N ASP A 31 1.86 7.40 -6.84
CA ASP A 31 2.94 6.76 -6.09
C ASP A 31 2.65 6.68 -4.59
N THR A 32 1.84 7.60 -4.06
CA THR A 32 1.53 7.64 -2.63
C THR A 32 0.39 6.71 -2.24
N PHE A 33 -0.43 6.28 -3.19
CA PHE A 33 -1.62 5.47 -2.90
C PHE A 33 -1.27 4.06 -2.40
N GLU A 34 -0.28 3.40 -3.00
CA GLU A 34 0.10 2.04 -2.61
C GLU A 34 0.88 1.99 -1.29
N GLN A 35 1.67 3.01 -1.00
CA GLN A 35 2.52 3.05 0.20
C GLN A 35 2.02 4.00 1.27
N SER A 36 0.79 4.51 1.14
CA SER A 36 0.19 5.38 2.14
C SER A 36 -0.43 4.58 3.28
N ASN A 37 -0.75 5.29 4.36
CA ASN A 37 -1.44 4.74 5.52
C ASN A 37 -0.66 3.61 6.20
N PRO A 38 0.59 3.87 6.67
CA PRO A 38 1.38 2.84 7.34
C PRO A 38 0.78 2.44 8.69
N HIS A 39 0.81 1.15 8.98
CA HIS A 39 0.33 0.57 10.23
C HIS A 39 1.38 -0.33 10.86
N THR A 40 1.44 -0.31 12.18
CA THR A 40 2.25 -1.25 12.95
C THR A 40 1.35 -1.93 13.98
N GLU A 41 1.29 -3.25 13.94
CA GLU A 41 0.45 -4.04 14.85
C GLU A 41 1.19 -5.29 15.31
N VAL A 42 0.89 -5.72 16.53
CA VAL A 42 1.38 -7.01 17.07
C VAL A 42 0.21 -8.00 16.97
N VAL A 43 0.40 -9.08 16.22
CA VAL A 43 -0.65 -10.03 15.92
C VAL A 43 -0.15 -11.47 16.02
N VAL A 44 -1.09 -12.41 16.26
CA VAL A 44 -0.84 -13.85 16.13
C VAL A 44 -1.21 -14.27 14.70
N ILE A 45 -0.38 -15.10 14.11
CA ILE A 45 -0.67 -15.66 12.79
C ILE A 45 -1.63 -16.83 12.95
N CYS A 46 -2.85 -16.67 12.47
CA CYS A 46 -3.91 -17.68 12.57
C CYS A 46 -3.85 -18.70 11.42
N GLY A 47 -3.34 -18.27 10.26
CA GLY A 47 -3.22 -19.10 9.08
C GLY A 47 -2.57 -18.34 7.95
N LYS A 48 -2.19 -19.06 6.90
CA LYS A 48 -1.67 -18.44 5.67
C LYS A 48 -2.09 -19.29 4.47
N GLU A 49 -2.30 -18.63 3.34
CA GLU A 49 -2.81 -19.25 2.13
C GLU A 49 -2.26 -18.57 0.89
N SER A 50 -1.91 -19.35 -0.12
CA SER A 50 -1.58 -18.83 -1.45
C SER A 50 -2.80 -18.98 -2.34
N VAL A 51 -3.34 -17.88 -2.83
CA VAL A 51 -4.55 -17.85 -3.65
C VAL A 51 -4.17 -17.43 -5.06
N LYS A 52 -4.73 -18.10 -6.05
CA LYS A 52 -4.52 -17.71 -7.43
C LYS A 52 -5.33 -16.46 -7.75
N ALA A 53 -4.65 -15.40 -8.20
CA ALA A 53 -5.26 -14.11 -8.54
C ALA A 53 -4.72 -13.65 -9.90
N GLY A 54 -5.59 -13.64 -10.91
CA GLY A 54 -5.19 -13.29 -12.26
C GLY A 54 -4.11 -14.24 -12.81
N ASP A 55 -3.01 -13.68 -13.27
CA ASP A 55 -1.87 -14.46 -13.81
C ASP A 55 -0.86 -14.88 -12.75
N GLY A 56 -1.08 -14.51 -11.47
CA GLY A 56 -0.15 -14.79 -10.40
C GLY A 56 -0.83 -15.33 -9.15
N HIS A 57 -0.10 -15.31 -8.06
CA HIS A 57 -0.60 -15.73 -6.74
C HIS A 57 -0.63 -14.55 -5.78
N GLU A 58 -1.65 -14.53 -4.93
CA GLU A 58 -1.74 -13.62 -3.82
C GLU A 58 -1.46 -14.41 -2.53
N TYR A 59 -0.48 -13.96 -1.77
CA TYR A 59 -0.16 -14.58 -0.49
C TYR A 59 -0.94 -13.89 0.62
N ARG A 60 -1.90 -14.60 1.20
CA ARG A 60 -2.74 -14.10 2.28
C ARG A 60 -2.27 -14.61 3.63
N VAL A 61 -2.26 -13.71 4.61
CA VAL A 61 -1.91 -14.03 5.99
C VAL A 61 -3.10 -13.65 6.88
N TYR A 62 -3.68 -14.65 7.49
CA TYR A 62 -4.81 -14.48 8.41
C TYR A 62 -4.27 -14.29 9.81
N THR A 63 -4.66 -13.19 10.45
CA THR A 63 -4.13 -12.83 11.77
C THR A 63 -5.25 -12.56 12.77
N SER A 64 -4.86 -12.43 14.04
CA SER A 64 -5.77 -12.02 15.10
C SER A 64 -6.37 -10.62 14.90
N ASN A 65 -5.80 -9.80 13.99
CA ASN A 65 -6.28 -8.47 13.66
C ASN A 65 -6.76 -8.35 12.20
N GLY A 66 -7.16 -9.45 11.59
CA GLY A 66 -7.70 -9.47 10.24
C GLY A 66 -6.71 -10.03 9.21
N THR A 67 -7.01 -9.82 7.95
CA THR A 67 -6.27 -10.40 6.84
C THR A 67 -5.29 -9.39 6.27
N TYR A 68 -4.06 -9.84 6.04
CA TYR A 68 -3.01 -9.11 5.36
C TYR A 68 -2.60 -9.86 4.10
N VAL A 69 -1.93 -9.17 3.20
CA VAL A 69 -1.35 -9.80 2.00
C VAL A 69 0.15 -9.52 1.96
N VAL A 70 0.87 -10.38 1.25
CA VAL A 70 2.30 -10.21 0.98
C VAL A 70 2.44 -10.13 -0.54
N LYS A 71 2.71 -8.93 -1.05
CA LYS A 71 2.87 -8.66 -2.47
C LYS A 71 4.17 -7.92 -2.73
N ASP A 72 4.72 -8.15 -3.90
CA ASP A 72 5.80 -7.31 -4.39
C ASP A 72 5.29 -5.89 -4.64
N TYR A 73 6.14 -4.93 -4.40
CA TYR A 73 5.80 -3.52 -4.60
C TYR A 73 7.01 -2.71 -5.02
N MET A 74 6.74 -1.59 -5.69
CA MET A 74 7.72 -0.61 -6.09
C MET A 74 7.15 0.78 -5.81
N GLY A 75 7.94 1.64 -5.19
CA GLY A 75 7.48 2.99 -4.86
C GLY A 75 8.57 3.87 -4.27
N THR A 76 8.20 5.10 -3.91
CA THR A 76 9.12 6.11 -3.39
C THR A 76 9.68 5.78 -2.00
N GLN A 77 8.98 4.94 -1.23
CA GLN A 77 9.40 4.53 0.11
C GLN A 77 10.11 3.18 0.14
N GLY A 78 10.52 2.68 -1.01
CA GLY A 78 11.19 1.41 -1.15
C GLY A 78 10.47 0.46 -2.08
N SER A 79 11.06 -0.71 -2.28
CA SER A 79 10.50 -1.74 -3.13
C SER A 79 10.81 -3.12 -2.56
N ARG A 80 9.98 -4.11 -2.92
CA ARG A 80 10.19 -5.50 -2.53
C ARG A 80 9.78 -6.42 -3.67
N PHE A 81 10.65 -7.39 -3.97
CA PHE A 81 10.43 -8.38 -5.03
C PHE A 81 10.57 -9.81 -4.52
N ASN A 82 10.60 -10.02 -3.20
CA ASN A 82 10.79 -11.33 -2.58
C ASN A 82 9.60 -11.74 -1.69
N SER A 83 8.39 -11.45 -2.13
CA SER A 83 7.16 -11.75 -1.36
C SER A 83 7.02 -13.22 -1.02
N ALA A 84 7.39 -14.12 -1.95
CA ALA A 84 7.33 -15.56 -1.70
C ALA A 84 8.25 -15.98 -0.56
N ASP A 85 9.45 -15.41 -0.48
CA ASP A 85 10.40 -15.71 0.60
C ASP A 85 9.90 -15.20 1.95
N LEU A 86 9.33 -13.99 1.97
CA LEU A 86 8.76 -13.42 3.18
C LEU A 86 7.58 -14.25 3.66
N TYR A 87 6.69 -14.65 2.78
CA TYR A 87 5.55 -15.50 3.07
C TYR A 87 6.00 -16.85 3.65
N GLY A 88 7.05 -17.45 3.08
CA GLY A 88 7.57 -18.71 3.55
C GLY A 88 8.17 -18.67 4.95
N LYS A 89 8.67 -17.52 5.39
CA LYS A 89 9.25 -17.34 6.73
C LYS A 89 8.18 -17.13 7.83
N ILE A 90 6.96 -16.81 7.46
CA ILE A 90 5.89 -16.58 8.42
C ILE A 90 5.41 -17.94 8.97
N GLU A 91 5.44 -18.09 10.30
CA GLU A 91 5.03 -19.32 10.99
C GLU A 91 3.67 -19.15 11.62
N VAL A 92 2.74 -20.08 11.33
CA VAL A 92 1.39 -20.09 11.92
C VAL A 92 1.49 -20.40 13.41
N GLY A 93 0.74 -19.65 14.21
CA GLY A 93 0.73 -19.78 15.67
C GLY A 93 1.69 -18.88 16.40
N GLU A 94 2.62 -18.24 15.69
CA GLU A 94 3.60 -17.34 16.28
C GLU A 94 3.09 -15.90 16.31
N THR A 95 3.67 -15.09 17.19
CA THR A 95 3.33 -13.68 17.36
C THR A 95 4.38 -12.81 16.68
N TYR A 96 3.92 -11.88 15.88
CA TYR A 96 4.79 -10.98 15.11
C TYR A 96 4.35 -9.53 15.26
N ARG A 97 5.33 -8.64 15.25
CA ARG A 97 5.09 -7.23 14.99
C ARG A 97 5.15 -7.03 13.48
N ILE A 98 4.04 -6.59 12.90
CA ILE A 98 3.87 -6.42 11.47
C ILE A 98 3.80 -4.94 11.14
N GLU A 99 4.62 -4.49 10.21
CA GLU A 99 4.46 -3.20 9.56
C GLU A 99 3.80 -3.41 8.21
N SER A 100 2.75 -2.65 7.94
CA SER A 100 1.96 -2.77 6.71
C SER A 100 1.54 -1.41 6.21
N PHE A 101 1.07 -1.36 4.97
CA PHE A 101 0.60 -0.14 4.35
C PHE A 101 -0.55 -0.44 3.39
N GLY A 102 -1.22 0.61 2.93
CA GLY A 102 -2.32 0.52 1.99
C GLY A 102 -3.67 0.76 2.64
N TYR A 103 -4.71 0.58 1.86
CA TYR A 103 -6.08 0.74 2.30
C TYR A 103 -6.80 -0.60 2.24
N ARG A 104 -7.53 -0.91 3.29
CA ARG A 104 -8.40 -2.06 3.28
C ARG A 104 -9.75 -1.67 2.72
N VAL A 105 -10.05 -2.12 1.51
CA VAL A 105 -11.34 -1.94 0.88
C VAL A 105 -11.94 -3.30 0.63
N PRO A 106 -12.82 -3.81 1.53
CA PRO A 106 -13.37 -5.18 1.42
C PRO A 106 -14.12 -5.40 0.11
N PHE A 107 -14.77 -4.37 -0.41
CA PHE A 107 -15.52 -4.45 -1.65
C PHE A 107 -14.63 -4.78 -2.86
N PHE A 108 -13.38 -4.32 -2.86
CA PHE A 108 -12.41 -4.59 -3.92
C PHE A 108 -11.42 -5.69 -3.57
N SER A 109 -11.65 -6.42 -2.48
CA SER A 109 -10.71 -7.43 -1.96
C SER A 109 -9.30 -6.89 -1.78
N SER A 110 -9.21 -5.63 -1.35
CA SER A 110 -7.94 -4.97 -1.09
C SER A 110 -7.61 -5.11 0.40
N PHE A 111 -6.40 -5.56 0.69
CA PHE A 111 -5.91 -5.77 2.05
C PHE A 111 -4.60 -5.01 2.26
N TRP A 112 -4.23 -4.77 3.52
CA TRP A 112 -2.95 -4.18 3.86
C TRP A 112 -1.81 -5.10 3.42
N ASN A 113 -0.80 -4.52 2.77
CA ASN A 113 0.38 -5.25 2.32
C ASN A 113 1.46 -5.17 3.41
N ILE A 114 1.96 -6.34 3.82
CA ILE A 114 3.01 -6.42 4.84
C ILE A 114 4.32 -5.90 4.24
N SER A 115 4.89 -4.88 4.87
CA SER A 115 6.20 -4.35 4.49
C SER A 115 7.35 -5.00 5.27
N SER A 116 7.13 -5.27 6.56
CA SER A 116 8.11 -5.99 7.38
C SER A 116 7.42 -6.80 8.45
N ILE A 117 8.11 -7.83 8.96
CA ILE A 117 7.59 -8.72 9.98
C ILE A 117 8.74 -9.16 10.89
N GLU A 118 8.50 -9.15 12.21
CA GLU A 118 9.49 -9.50 13.20
C GLU A 118 8.83 -10.24 14.36
N LYS A 119 9.37 -11.38 14.76
CA LYS A 119 8.89 -12.10 15.94
C LYS A 119 9.03 -11.24 17.18
N THR A 120 8.03 -11.27 18.05
CA THR A 120 8.02 -10.49 19.27
C THR A 120 7.34 -11.24 20.42
N ASP A 121 7.73 -10.89 21.65
CA ASP A 121 7.09 -11.38 22.86
C ASP A 121 5.99 -10.44 23.38
N GLN A 122 5.73 -9.36 22.65
CA GLN A 122 4.70 -8.40 23.03
C GLN A 122 3.30 -9.02 22.94
N LYS A 123 2.38 -8.46 23.72
CA LYS A 123 1.00 -8.94 23.71
C LYS A 123 0.32 -8.59 22.39
N PRO A 124 -0.23 -9.58 21.68
CA PRO A 124 -0.93 -9.33 20.41
C PRO A 124 -2.30 -8.69 20.62
N VAL A 125 -2.79 -7.98 19.59
CA VAL A 125 -4.16 -7.48 19.54
C VAL A 125 -5.08 -8.58 18.99
N GLY A 126 -6.27 -8.73 19.59
CA GLY A 126 -7.25 -9.70 19.14
C GLY A 126 -6.87 -11.15 19.42
N SER A 127 -7.61 -12.07 18.80
CA SER A 127 -7.39 -13.50 18.92
C SER A 127 -7.80 -14.22 17.65
N CYS A 128 -7.32 -15.45 17.48
CA CYS A 128 -7.64 -16.27 16.31
C CYS A 128 -8.99 -16.99 16.40
N GLY A 129 -9.63 -16.92 17.54
CA GLY A 129 -10.90 -17.61 17.77
C GLY A 129 -12.13 -16.76 17.60
#